data_98aad386afa5aea1aeda3c0347718f43
#
_entry.id   98aad386afa5aea1aeda3c0347718f43
#
_cell.length_a   1.000
_cell.length_b   1.000
_cell.length_c   1.000
_cell.angle_alpha   90.00
_cell.angle_beta   90.00
_cell.angle_gamma   90.00
#
_symmetry.space_group_name_H-M   'P 1'
#
loop_
_entity.id
_entity.type
_entity.pdbx_description
1 polymer ?
#
loop_
_entity_poly.entity_id
_entity_poly.type
_entity_poly.pdbx_seq_one_letter_code
_entity_poly.pdbx_strand_id
1 'polypeptide(L)'
;CDALAATSAQIMAVVQDTDHGAMDAPALARQVDFFRWAMPTLKAASDAAEAEAIARHRTGDTLPGYGVSERMGQTKVTATRDQIRALTGYDLPVVEKPPAVGDLRKAGLSDKQIALFTHRPVIGWKLDALDADDLKSLFKGV
;
A
#
# COMPACT_ATOMS: atom_id res chain seq x y z
N CYS A 1 -2.14 25.25 -8.90
CA CYS A 1 -1.63 24.56 -10.06
C CYS A 1 -2.68 24.41 -11.15
N ASP A 2 -3.07 25.55 -11.77
CA ASP A 2 -4.14 25.58 -12.78
C ASP A 2 -3.82 24.73 -14.02
N ALA A 3 -2.53 24.62 -14.39
CA ALA A 3 -2.11 23.79 -15.52
C ALA A 3 -2.37 22.30 -15.30
N LEU A 4 -2.18 21.81 -14.07
CA LEU A 4 -2.43 20.39 -13.73
C LEU A 4 -3.94 20.09 -13.74
N ALA A 5 -4.75 21.02 -13.25
CA ALA A 5 -6.21 20.91 -13.28
C ALA A 5 -6.76 20.91 -14.70
N ALA A 6 -6.24 21.78 -15.57
CA ALA A 6 -6.62 21.84 -16.98
C ALA A 6 -6.24 20.53 -17.72
N THR A 7 -5.04 20.00 -17.49
CA THR A 7 -4.58 18.75 -18.09
C THR A 7 -5.40 17.55 -17.61
N SER A 8 -5.71 17.48 -16.31
CA SER A 8 -6.55 16.40 -15.77
C SER A 8 -7.98 16.44 -16.31
N ALA A 9 -8.56 17.64 -16.45
CA ALA A 9 -9.89 17.81 -17.06
C ALA A 9 -9.91 17.36 -18.53
N GLN A 10 -8.86 17.66 -19.30
CA GLN A 10 -8.73 17.20 -20.68
C GLN A 10 -8.62 15.67 -20.76
N ILE A 11 -7.81 15.05 -19.91
CA ILE A 11 -7.67 13.59 -19.86
C ILE A 11 -9.02 12.95 -19.48
N MET A 12 -9.72 13.49 -18.50
CA MET A 12 -11.03 12.98 -18.07
C MET A 12 -12.07 13.11 -19.16
N ALA A 13 -12.10 14.24 -19.90
CA ALA A 13 -13.01 14.41 -21.04
C ALA A 13 -12.76 13.34 -22.12
N VAL A 14 -11.50 13.09 -22.48
CA VAL A 14 -11.14 12.04 -23.45
C VAL A 14 -11.58 10.65 -22.96
N VAL A 15 -11.46 10.36 -21.69
CA VAL A 15 -11.83 9.04 -21.12
C VAL A 15 -13.36 8.86 -21.04
N GLN A 16 -14.07 9.93 -20.70
CA GLN A 16 -15.54 9.87 -20.49
C GLN A 16 -16.36 9.92 -21.77
N ASP A 17 -15.91 10.70 -22.79
CA ASP A 17 -16.63 10.92 -24.03
C ASP A 17 -16.30 9.89 -25.12
N THR A 18 -15.41 8.93 -24.85
CA THR A 18 -14.97 8.00 -25.88
C THR A 18 -15.82 6.72 -25.87
N ASP A 19 -16.65 6.56 -26.89
CA ASP A 19 -17.29 5.28 -27.20
C ASP A 19 -16.31 4.38 -27.98
N HIS A 20 -15.63 3.51 -27.25
CA HIS A 20 -14.64 2.57 -27.82
C HIS A 20 -15.28 1.61 -28.82
N GLY A 21 -16.57 1.31 -28.69
CA GLY A 21 -17.31 0.45 -29.60
C GLY A 21 -17.58 1.06 -30.99
N ALA A 22 -17.60 2.41 -31.05
CA ALA A 22 -17.83 3.15 -32.29
C ALA A 22 -16.53 3.50 -33.04
N MET A 23 -15.36 3.23 -32.47
CA MET A 23 -14.06 3.54 -33.08
C MET A 23 -13.69 2.55 -34.18
N ASP A 24 -13.08 3.07 -35.25
CA ASP A 24 -12.39 2.22 -36.21
C ASP A 24 -11.10 1.60 -35.62
N ALA A 25 -10.63 0.51 -36.17
CA ALA A 25 -9.48 -0.22 -35.66
C ALA A 25 -8.19 0.65 -35.57
N PRO A 26 -7.86 1.52 -36.53
CA PRO A 26 -6.73 2.43 -36.42
C PRO A 26 -6.86 3.48 -35.31
N ALA A 27 -8.07 4.01 -35.06
CA ALA A 27 -8.31 4.95 -33.99
C ALA A 27 -8.20 4.27 -32.62
N LEU A 28 -8.76 3.08 -32.47
CA LEU A 28 -8.62 2.27 -31.26
C LEU A 28 -7.17 1.92 -30.96
N ALA A 29 -6.38 1.55 -31.97
CA ALA A 29 -4.95 1.26 -31.80
C ALA A 29 -4.17 2.47 -31.27
N ARG A 30 -4.38 3.67 -31.88
CA ARG A 30 -3.77 4.92 -31.39
C ARG A 30 -4.15 5.25 -29.96
N GLN A 31 -5.39 4.99 -29.56
CA GLN A 31 -5.84 5.21 -28.20
C GLN A 31 -5.20 4.25 -27.20
N VAL A 32 -5.06 2.99 -27.56
CA VAL A 32 -4.33 1.98 -26.75
C VAL A 32 -2.89 2.42 -26.53
N ASP A 33 -2.20 2.87 -27.60
CA ASP A 33 -0.82 3.33 -27.52
C ASP A 33 -0.69 4.59 -26.66
N PHE A 34 -1.64 5.52 -26.77
CA PHE A 34 -1.71 6.70 -25.90
C PHE A 34 -1.82 6.29 -24.43
N PHE A 35 -2.74 5.40 -24.05
CA PHE A 35 -2.90 4.97 -22.67
C PHE A 35 -1.67 4.21 -22.15
N ARG A 36 -1.06 3.36 -22.98
CA ARG A 36 0.19 2.66 -22.62
C ARG A 36 1.33 3.63 -22.30
N TRP A 37 1.40 4.74 -23.02
CA TRP A 37 2.39 5.79 -22.77
C TRP A 37 1.99 6.68 -21.57
N ALA A 38 0.73 7.08 -21.45
CA ALA A 38 0.25 8.02 -20.44
C ALA A 38 0.22 7.41 -19.03
N MET A 39 -0.22 6.16 -18.88
CA MET A 39 -0.39 5.51 -17.58
C MET A 39 0.90 5.45 -16.73
N PRO A 40 2.07 5.03 -17.27
CA PRO A 40 3.30 5.05 -16.48
C PRO A 40 3.70 6.47 -16.05
N THR A 41 3.49 7.46 -16.89
CA THR A 41 3.81 8.87 -16.60
C THR A 41 2.90 9.42 -15.48
N LEU A 42 1.60 9.17 -15.58
CA LEU A 42 0.63 9.56 -14.54
C LEU A 42 0.92 8.84 -13.22
N LYS A 43 1.26 7.55 -13.28
CA LYS A 43 1.63 6.79 -12.11
C LYS A 43 2.88 7.38 -11.44
N ALA A 44 3.93 7.66 -12.19
CA ALA A 44 5.16 8.26 -11.66
C ALA A 44 4.89 9.62 -11.00
N ALA A 45 4.05 10.46 -11.61
CA ALA A 45 3.64 11.74 -11.03
C ALA A 45 2.83 11.56 -9.73
N SER A 46 1.92 10.58 -9.70
CA SER A 46 1.15 10.24 -8.50
C SER A 46 2.05 9.72 -7.38
N ASP A 47 2.97 8.80 -7.69
CA ASP A 47 3.91 8.23 -6.72
C ASP A 47 4.83 9.34 -6.14
N ALA A 48 5.28 10.29 -6.95
CA ALA A 48 6.07 11.43 -6.50
C ALA A 48 5.28 12.38 -5.60
N ALA A 49 4.03 12.67 -5.94
CA ALA A 49 3.15 13.50 -5.12
C ALA A 49 2.84 12.84 -3.76
N GLU A 50 2.59 11.52 -3.76
CA GLU A 50 2.39 10.74 -2.53
C GLU A 50 3.64 10.76 -1.65
N ALA A 51 4.82 10.57 -2.22
CA ALA A 51 6.08 10.60 -1.49
C ALA A 51 6.34 11.97 -0.85
N GLU A 52 6.07 13.07 -1.57
CA GLU A 52 6.19 14.43 -1.04
C GLU A 52 5.16 14.70 0.06
N ALA A 53 3.92 14.26 -0.12
CA ALA A 53 2.87 14.38 0.89
C ALA A 53 3.25 13.67 2.20
N ILE A 54 3.76 12.43 2.10
CA ILE A 54 4.27 11.68 3.25
C ILE A 54 5.43 12.42 3.92
N ALA A 55 6.38 12.95 3.14
CA ALA A 55 7.53 13.69 3.67
C ALA A 55 7.09 14.93 4.45
N ARG A 56 6.18 15.71 3.90
CA ARG A 56 5.62 16.92 4.58
C ARG A 56 4.86 16.55 5.85
N HIS A 57 4.00 15.54 5.79
CA HIS A 57 3.27 15.10 6.98
C HIS A 57 4.23 14.71 8.13
N ARG A 58 5.33 14.02 7.81
CA ARG A 58 6.35 13.63 8.79
C ARG A 58 7.13 14.82 9.38
N THR A 59 7.17 15.95 8.70
CA THR A 59 7.74 17.21 9.20
C THR A 59 6.74 18.11 9.93
N GLY A 60 5.48 17.64 10.06
CA GLY A 60 4.44 18.31 10.84
C GLY A 60 3.39 19.05 10.01
N ASP A 61 3.46 19.00 8.68
CA ASP A 61 2.42 19.57 7.83
C ASP A 61 1.14 18.76 7.91
N THR A 62 0.01 19.42 7.92
CA THR A 62 -1.31 18.77 7.86
C THR A 62 -1.79 18.73 6.42
N LEU A 63 -2.12 17.56 5.95
CA LEU A 63 -2.70 17.34 4.60
C LEU A 63 -4.22 17.20 4.72
N PRO A 64 -5.02 18.17 4.27
CA PRO A 64 -6.46 18.09 4.38
C PRO A 64 -7.01 16.83 3.68
N GLY A 65 -7.78 16.02 4.41
CA GLY A 65 -8.39 14.79 3.90
C GLY A 65 -7.47 13.58 3.83
N TYR A 66 -6.22 13.68 4.33
CA TYR A 66 -5.27 12.56 4.30
C TYR A 66 -4.57 12.38 5.65
N GLY A 67 -4.29 11.14 5.99
CA GLY A 67 -3.42 10.73 7.09
C GLY A 67 -2.25 9.92 6.59
N VAL A 68 -1.23 9.74 7.42
CA VAL A 68 -0.07 8.89 7.10
C VAL A 68 0.02 7.77 8.11
N SER A 69 0.09 6.54 7.63
CA SER A 69 0.27 5.36 8.45
C SER A 69 1.50 4.54 8.04
N GLU A 70 1.98 3.72 8.97
CA GLU A 70 3.11 2.83 8.70
C GLU A 70 2.72 1.70 7.75
N ARG A 71 3.53 1.50 6.72
CA ARG A 71 3.43 0.34 5.84
C ARG A 71 4.21 -0.81 6.45
N MET A 72 3.49 -1.78 6.98
CA MET A 72 4.09 -2.95 7.61
C MET A 72 4.51 -3.98 6.57
N GLY A 73 5.71 -4.52 6.73
CA GLY A 73 6.23 -5.63 5.94
C GLY A 73 5.60 -6.97 6.32
N GLN A 74 6.10 -8.04 5.69
CA GLN A 74 5.70 -9.39 6.04
C GLN A 74 6.19 -9.75 7.45
N THR A 75 5.35 -10.45 8.21
CA THR A 75 5.73 -11.01 9.50
C THR A 75 6.82 -12.05 9.33
N LYS A 76 7.93 -11.88 10.02
CA LYS A 76 9.07 -12.80 9.98
C LYS A 76 9.22 -13.48 11.33
N VAL A 77 9.54 -14.77 11.32
CA VAL A 77 9.93 -15.51 12.52
C VAL A 77 11.38 -15.14 12.86
N THR A 78 11.60 -14.66 14.09
CA THR A 78 12.93 -14.24 14.57
C THR A 78 13.59 -15.29 15.48
N ALA A 79 12.77 -16.18 16.07
CA ALA A 79 13.27 -17.24 16.94
C ALA A 79 13.78 -18.45 16.15
N THR A 80 14.78 -19.12 16.71
CA THR A 80 15.24 -20.41 16.19
C THR A 80 14.26 -21.53 16.55
N ARG A 81 14.36 -22.67 15.85
CA ARG A 81 13.56 -23.87 16.15
C ARG A 81 13.73 -24.32 17.58
N ASP A 82 14.99 -24.34 18.07
CA ASP A 82 15.30 -24.77 19.43
C ASP A 82 14.69 -23.85 20.49
N GLN A 83 14.68 -22.54 20.24
CA GLN A 83 14.00 -21.57 21.10
C GLN A 83 12.49 -21.80 21.12
N ILE A 84 11.88 -22.02 19.96
CA ILE A 84 10.45 -22.30 19.86
C ILE A 84 10.12 -23.61 20.61
N ARG A 85 10.88 -24.67 20.39
CA ARG A 85 10.71 -25.95 21.08
C ARG A 85 10.86 -25.81 22.60
N ALA A 86 11.90 -25.11 23.05
CA ALA A 86 12.15 -24.92 24.48
C ALA A 86 11.01 -24.18 25.20
N LEU A 87 10.39 -23.21 24.55
CA LEU A 87 9.35 -22.38 25.15
C LEU A 87 7.93 -22.93 24.97
N THR A 88 7.68 -23.72 23.94
CA THR A 88 6.32 -24.18 23.61
C THR A 88 6.13 -25.68 23.69
N GLY A 89 7.24 -26.46 23.70
CA GLY A 89 7.21 -27.92 23.61
C GLY A 89 6.89 -28.45 22.21
N TYR A 90 6.60 -27.58 21.22
CA TYR A 90 6.29 -27.99 19.85
C TYR A 90 7.56 -28.26 19.05
N ASP A 91 7.57 -29.35 18.31
CA ASP A 91 8.67 -29.75 17.44
C ASP A 91 8.36 -29.35 15.99
N LEU A 92 9.16 -28.47 15.44
CA LEU A 92 9.01 -28.03 14.06
C LEU A 92 9.85 -28.93 13.12
N PRO A 93 9.32 -29.28 11.93
CA PRO A 93 10.05 -30.11 10.98
C PRO A 93 11.39 -29.46 10.60
N VAL A 94 12.43 -30.30 10.51
CA VAL A 94 13.76 -29.87 10.09
C VAL A 94 13.73 -29.64 8.59
N VAL A 95 13.76 -28.37 8.18
CA VAL A 95 13.91 -27.92 6.78
C VAL A 95 15.08 -26.95 6.70
N GLU A 96 15.74 -26.87 5.56
CA GLU A 96 16.87 -25.96 5.35
C GLU A 96 16.53 -24.48 5.54
N LYS A 97 15.27 -24.11 5.33
CA LYS A 97 14.79 -22.72 5.47
C LYS A 97 14.35 -22.43 6.91
N PRO A 98 14.51 -21.18 7.37
CA PRO A 98 13.96 -20.77 8.66
C PRO A 98 12.45 -21.01 8.68
N PRO A 99 11.85 -21.33 9.86
CA PRO A 99 10.43 -21.59 9.97
C PRO A 99 9.62 -20.37 9.56
N ALA A 100 8.56 -20.56 8.79
CA ALA A 100 7.60 -19.54 8.44
C ALA A 100 6.44 -19.48 9.46
N VAL A 101 5.70 -18.38 9.48
CA VAL A 101 4.50 -18.25 10.34
C VAL A 101 3.48 -19.38 10.10
N GLY A 102 3.35 -19.82 8.84
CA GLY A 102 2.50 -20.94 8.48
C GLY A 102 2.91 -22.27 9.11
N ASP A 103 4.20 -22.49 9.31
CA ASP A 103 4.71 -23.72 9.95
C ASP A 103 4.41 -23.72 11.45
N LEU A 104 4.47 -22.56 12.09
CA LEU A 104 4.10 -22.40 13.49
C LEU A 104 2.61 -22.69 13.71
N ARG A 105 1.72 -22.21 12.82
CA ARG A 105 0.29 -22.51 12.88
C ARG A 105 0.01 -23.98 12.64
N LYS A 106 0.67 -24.63 11.68
CA LYS A 106 0.53 -26.07 11.43
C LYS A 106 1.00 -26.92 12.61
N ALA A 107 1.99 -26.45 13.36
CA ALA A 107 2.45 -27.08 14.59
C ALA A 107 1.49 -26.85 15.78
N GLY A 108 0.41 -26.09 15.61
CA GLY A 108 -0.61 -25.88 16.64
C GLY A 108 -0.40 -24.68 17.56
N LEU A 109 0.56 -23.80 17.25
CA LEU A 109 0.75 -22.59 18.06
C LEU A 109 -0.39 -21.59 17.86
N SER A 110 -0.87 -21.03 18.98
CA SER A 110 -1.83 -19.93 18.96
C SER A 110 -1.21 -18.63 18.46
N ASP A 111 -2.02 -17.69 17.95
CA ASP A 111 -1.53 -16.40 17.45
C ASP A 111 -0.79 -15.59 18.55
N LYS A 112 -1.17 -15.73 19.81
CA LYS A 112 -0.45 -15.12 20.95
C LYS A 112 0.96 -15.68 21.12
N GLN A 113 1.13 -16.99 20.96
CA GLN A 113 2.45 -17.63 21.02
C GLN A 113 3.28 -17.25 19.79
N ILE A 114 2.67 -17.21 18.60
CA ILE A 114 3.33 -16.81 17.37
C ILE A 114 3.87 -15.38 17.48
N ALA A 115 3.13 -14.47 18.10
CA ALA A 115 3.55 -13.08 18.30
C ALA A 115 4.85 -12.95 19.10
N LEU A 116 5.16 -13.88 20.01
CA LEU A 116 6.42 -13.88 20.78
C LEU A 116 7.66 -14.18 19.92
N PHE A 117 7.48 -14.84 18.78
CA PHE A 117 8.57 -15.31 17.91
C PHE A 117 8.65 -14.58 16.59
N THR A 118 7.77 -13.60 16.37
CA THR A 118 7.66 -12.92 15.09
C THR A 118 7.87 -11.42 15.24
N HIS A 119 8.44 -10.84 14.19
CA HIS A 119 8.54 -9.40 14.03
C HIS A 119 7.96 -8.99 12.69
N ARG A 120 7.23 -7.90 12.67
CA ARG A 120 6.70 -7.29 11.46
C ARG A 120 7.36 -5.94 11.25
N PRO A 121 8.38 -5.86 10.40
CA PRO A 121 9.12 -4.62 10.20
C PRO A 121 8.24 -3.55 9.53
N VAL A 122 8.43 -2.30 9.92
CA VAL A 122 7.94 -1.15 9.15
C VAL A 122 8.82 -1.05 7.89
N ILE A 123 8.22 -1.14 6.72
CA ILE A 123 8.91 -1.09 5.43
C ILE A 123 8.73 0.25 4.71
N GLY A 124 8.00 1.17 5.29
CA GLY A 124 7.74 2.48 4.74
C GLY A 124 6.50 3.13 5.34
N TRP A 125 6.00 4.10 4.64
CA TRP A 125 4.80 4.87 4.99
C TRP A 125 3.84 4.86 3.82
N LYS A 126 2.57 5.04 4.10
CA LYS A 126 1.53 5.22 3.09
C LYS A 126 0.64 6.39 3.45
N LEU A 127 0.09 7.01 2.43
CA LEU A 127 -0.92 8.05 2.54
C LEU A 127 -2.30 7.38 2.51
N ASP A 128 -3.11 7.64 3.52
CA ASP A 128 -4.47 7.13 3.63
C ASP A 128 -5.46 8.30 3.47
N ALA A 129 -6.46 8.15 2.62
CA ALA A 129 -7.59 9.08 2.59
C ALA A 129 -8.38 8.92 3.90
N LEU A 130 -8.67 10.04 4.55
CA LEU A 130 -9.52 10.08 5.73
C LEU A 130 -10.98 10.10 5.31
N ASP A 131 -11.81 9.29 5.95
CA ASP A 131 -13.25 9.35 5.74
C ASP A 131 -13.89 10.57 6.44
N ALA A 132 -15.18 10.80 6.18
CA ALA A 132 -15.88 11.97 6.71
C ALA A 132 -15.98 11.97 8.26
N ASP A 133 -15.91 10.80 8.90
CA ASP A 133 -15.99 10.68 10.35
C ASP A 133 -14.62 10.89 11.00
N ASP A 134 -13.54 10.45 10.35
CA ASP A 134 -12.16 10.75 10.74
C ASP A 134 -11.89 12.26 10.65
N LEU A 135 -12.34 12.91 9.57
CA LEU A 135 -12.26 14.36 9.42
C LEU A 135 -12.98 15.11 10.55
N LYS A 136 -14.21 14.69 10.92
CA LYS A 136 -14.93 15.28 12.05
C LYS A 136 -14.20 15.14 13.38
N SER A 137 -13.45 14.07 13.57
CA SER A 137 -12.69 13.85 14.81
C SER A 137 -11.52 14.82 14.95
N LEU A 138 -10.87 15.19 13.85
CA LEU A 138 -9.76 16.15 13.82
C LEU A 138 -10.21 17.58 14.17
N PHE A 139 -11.47 17.94 13.92
CA PHE A 139 -12.03 19.29 14.17
C PHE A 139 -12.83 19.41 15.48
N LYS A 140 -12.97 18.34 16.27
CA LYS A 140 -13.66 18.37 17.58
C LYS A 140 -12.87 19.00 18.72
N GLY A 141 -11.67 19.46 18.48
CA GLY A 141 -10.76 20.06 19.47
C GLY A 141 -10.41 21.54 19.23
N VAL A 142 -11.12 22.24 18.36
CA VAL A 142 -10.93 23.67 18.08
C VAL A 142 -12.15 24.45 18.56
#